data_33940a47d052478d682694724f540ba0
#
_entry.id   33940a47d052478d682694724f540ba0
#
_cell.length_a   1.000
_cell.length_b   1.000
_cell.length_c   1.000
_cell.angle_alpha   90.00
_cell.angle_beta   90.00
_cell.angle_gamma   90.00
#
_symmetry.space_group_name_H-M   'P 1'
#
loop_
_entity.id
_entity.type
_entity.pdbx_description
1 polymer ?
#
loop_
_entity_poly.entity_id
_entity_poly.type
_entity_poly.pdbx_seq_one_letter_code
_entity_poly.pdbx_strand_id
1 'polypeptide(L)'
;MKASSVARREFLAAGAAFLSAPAFARKSPQRAVVIMCDGFGLEYLEQSDMPALARWRKQGLFRRGRATMPSVTNTNNASICCGVWPDQHGITGNSYFERRSGREEYMETVDLLLAPTLFQRAKKRGVKSALLSSKKKTTTLLAAGADLILTPEEPPDDWVRRLGPAPGIYTREINYWLMTAAIDVLKNRRDLGCLYVHTTDYPMHTWPPEAAESKEHLARLDQFLGEAEAAAPDAGFLLTADHGMNHKSRCWDLEKACAEQGAPIRIAISVERDKYLKHHRGYGGVSWVYTKAHRDVDSVAKVLTGLAGVETVMTRSEAAKRFHLMASRIGDLAVLGDRDTVFGELDAVSEPLPPEYRAHGSLHELDVPLVIFNAHTRLRPEDFQYNRDLARWLYAG
;
A
#
# COMPACT_ATOMS: atom_id res chain seq x y z
N MET A 1 -35.16 95.95 4.32
CA MET A 1 -33.75 96.28 3.99
C MET A 1 -32.99 94.98 3.86
N LYS A 2 -32.34 94.77 2.68
CA LYS A 2 -31.25 93.86 2.34
C LYS A 2 -31.52 92.33 2.57
N ALA A 3 -31.83 91.48 1.60
CA ALA A 3 -31.08 91.02 0.44
C ALA A 3 -29.97 90.01 0.83
N SER A 4 -30.08 88.87 0.26
CA SER A 4 -29.10 87.98 -0.37
C SER A 4 -28.96 86.69 0.36
N SER A 5 -28.67 85.59 -0.21
CA SER A 5 -28.34 85.12 -1.55
C SER A 5 -28.37 83.59 -1.54
N VAL A 6 -28.87 83.04 -2.61
CA VAL A 6 -28.93 81.62 -2.84
C VAL A 6 -27.50 81.11 -3.15
N ALA A 7 -27.07 80.11 -2.45
CA ALA A 7 -25.88 79.34 -2.85
C ALA A 7 -26.31 77.90 -3.31
N ARG A 8 -26.16 77.65 -4.60
CA ARG A 8 -26.30 76.38 -5.22
C ARG A 8 -25.18 75.41 -4.72
N ARG A 9 -25.57 74.35 -4.13
CA ARG A 9 -24.65 73.20 -3.87
C ARG A 9 -24.69 72.22 -5.06
N GLU A 10 -23.59 72.17 -5.77
CA GLU A 10 -23.34 71.20 -6.78
C GLU A 10 -23.07 69.87 -6.10
N PHE A 11 -23.86 68.81 -6.43
CA PHE A 11 -23.61 67.46 -6.04
C PHE A 11 -22.59 66.87 -7.01
N LEU A 12 -21.35 66.70 -6.57
CA LEU A 12 -20.34 65.88 -7.22
C LEU A 12 -20.69 64.41 -6.98
N ALA A 13 -21.16 63.71 -8.01
CA ALA A 13 -21.30 62.29 -8.02
C ALA A 13 -19.91 61.67 -8.14
N ALA A 14 -19.33 61.20 -7.04
CA ALA A 14 -18.14 60.37 -7.02
C ALA A 14 -18.51 58.93 -7.45
N GLY A 15 -18.25 58.59 -8.72
CA GLY A 15 -18.34 57.26 -9.23
C GLY A 15 -17.30 56.36 -8.54
N ALA A 16 -17.75 55.46 -7.67
CA ALA A 16 -16.89 54.40 -7.10
C ALA A 16 -16.62 53.37 -8.22
N ALA A 17 -15.43 53.49 -8.84
CA ALA A 17 -14.89 52.46 -9.67
C ALA A 17 -14.55 51.23 -8.80
N PHE A 18 -15.40 50.22 -8.80
CA PHE A 18 -15.06 48.92 -8.28
C PHE A 18 -13.92 48.34 -9.14
N LEU A 19 -12.69 48.50 -8.69
CA LEU A 19 -11.57 47.73 -9.18
C LEU A 19 -11.83 46.26 -8.79
N SER A 20 -12.40 45.50 -9.73
CA SER A 20 -12.42 44.03 -9.62
C SER A 20 -10.97 43.54 -9.57
N ALA A 21 -10.51 43.17 -8.37
CA ALA A 21 -9.24 42.46 -8.23
C ALA A 21 -9.30 41.25 -9.12
N PRO A 22 -8.23 40.96 -9.91
CA PRO A 22 -8.21 39.75 -10.72
C PRO A 22 -8.36 38.55 -9.77
N ALA A 23 -9.41 37.77 -9.96
CA ALA A 23 -9.54 36.49 -9.31
C ALA A 23 -8.30 35.72 -9.68
N PHE A 24 -7.38 35.56 -8.71
CA PHE A 24 -6.28 34.63 -8.87
C PHE A 24 -6.92 33.26 -9.14
N ALA A 25 -6.92 32.84 -10.39
CA ALA A 25 -7.31 31.51 -10.78
C ALA A 25 -6.44 30.56 -9.93
N ARG A 26 -7.05 29.88 -8.95
CA ARG A 26 -6.37 28.83 -8.20
C ARG A 26 -5.86 27.86 -9.25
N LYS A 27 -4.53 27.80 -9.44
CA LYS A 27 -3.94 26.77 -10.29
C LYS A 27 -4.53 25.45 -9.83
N SER A 28 -5.11 24.71 -10.78
CA SER A 28 -5.58 23.35 -10.52
C SER A 28 -4.45 22.56 -9.83
N PRO A 29 -4.76 21.72 -8.85
CA PRO A 29 -3.74 20.89 -8.23
C PRO A 29 -3.00 20.11 -9.31
N GLN A 30 -1.68 19.98 -9.19
CA GLN A 30 -0.88 19.16 -10.08
C GLN A 30 -1.46 17.74 -10.11
N ARG A 31 -1.53 17.14 -11.30
CA ARG A 31 -1.90 15.74 -11.47
C ARG A 31 -0.90 14.86 -10.74
N ALA A 32 -1.37 13.91 -9.94
CA ALA A 32 -0.54 13.00 -9.15
C ALA A 32 -0.74 11.54 -9.57
N VAL A 33 0.35 10.82 -9.76
CA VAL A 33 0.37 9.39 -10.07
C VAL A 33 1.13 8.67 -8.97
N VAL A 34 0.45 7.86 -8.17
CA VAL A 34 1.03 7.01 -7.14
C VAL A 34 1.15 5.60 -7.71
N ILE A 35 2.37 5.08 -7.78
CA ILE A 35 2.67 3.75 -8.28
C ILE A 35 3.19 2.92 -7.12
N MET A 36 2.44 1.91 -6.73
CA MET A 36 2.84 0.92 -5.75
C MET A 36 3.22 -0.37 -6.48
N CYS A 37 4.51 -0.64 -6.54
CA CYS A 37 5.08 -1.85 -7.13
C CYS A 37 5.15 -2.92 -6.05
N ASP A 38 4.20 -3.87 -6.06
CA ASP A 38 4.05 -4.92 -5.06
C ASP A 38 5.30 -5.81 -5.00
N GLY A 39 5.85 -6.01 -3.80
CA GLY A 39 7.03 -6.83 -3.56
C GLY A 39 8.36 -6.25 -4.06
N PHE A 40 8.39 -5.01 -4.57
CA PHE A 40 9.58 -4.36 -5.12
C PHE A 40 10.48 -3.78 -4.02
N GLY A 41 11.11 -4.67 -3.23
CA GLY A 41 12.11 -4.29 -2.24
C GLY A 41 13.39 -3.69 -2.84
N LEU A 42 14.26 -3.15 -1.98
CA LEU A 42 15.49 -2.50 -2.42
C LEU A 42 16.45 -3.46 -3.12
N GLU A 43 16.45 -4.74 -2.76
CA GLU A 43 17.28 -5.77 -3.40
C GLU A 43 16.96 -5.94 -4.89
N TYR A 44 15.69 -5.83 -5.28
CA TYR A 44 15.27 -5.83 -6.68
C TYR A 44 15.71 -4.56 -7.41
N LEU A 45 15.57 -3.39 -6.76
CA LEU A 45 16.00 -2.12 -7.32
C LEU A 45 17.52 -2.09 -7.56
N GLU A 46 18.32 -2.64 -6.64
CA GLU A 46 19.78 -2.61 -6.68
C GLU A 46 20.36 -3.56 -7.74
N GLN A 47 19.65 -4.64 -8.07
CA GLN A 47 20.11 -5.64 -9.03
C GLN A 47 19.53 -5.47 -10.45
N SER A 48 18.72 -4.44 -10.67
CA SER A 48 18.02 -4.23 -11.95
C SER A 48 18.45 -2.96 -12.65
N ASP A 49 18.55 -3.02 -13.97
CA ASP A 49 18.76 -1.84 -14.81
C ASP A 49 17.41 -1.19 -15.13
N MET A 50 17.16 -0.04 -14.51
CA MET A 50 15.91 0.74 -14.62
C MET A 50 16.25 2.20 -14.93
N PRO A 51 16.58 2.54 -16.18
CA PRO A 51 17.09 3.87 -16.55
C PRO A 51 16.06 5.01 -16.34
N ALA A 52 14.74 4.78 -16.55
CA ALA A 52 13.74 5.78 -16.27
C ALA A 52 13.63 6.05 -14.76
N LEU A 53 13.59 5.00 -13.95
CA LEU A 53 13.55 5.12 -12.49
C LEU A 53 14.88 5.71 -11.95
N ALA A 54 16.03 5.36 -12.52
CA ALA A 54 17.32 5.95 -12.16
C ALA A 54 17.34 7.47 -12.42
N ARG A 55 16.77 7.92 -13.54
CA ARG A 55 16.57 9.35 -13.83
C ARG A 55 15.65 10.01 -12.81
N TRP A 56 14.50 9.40 -12.48
CA TRP A 56 13.60 9.92 -11.45
C TRP A 56 14.28 10.07 -10.10
N ARG A 57 15.05 9.06 -9.68
CA ARG A 57 15.84 9.10 -8.43
C ARG A 57 16.89 10.23 -8.41
N LYS A 58 17.51 10.50 -9.55
CA LYS A 58 18.57 11.54 -9.69
C LYS A 58 17.97 12.95 -9.74
N GLN A 59 16.83 13.13 -10.40
CA GLN A 59 16.21 14.44 -10.63
C GLN A 59 15.17 14.83 -9.59
N GLY A 60 14.63 13.85 -8.86
CA GLY A 60 13.64 14.03 -7.82
C GLY A 60 14.19 13.70 -6.44
N LEU A 61 13.31 13.19 -5.58
CA LEU A 61 13.66 12.68 -4.26
C LEU A 61 13.74 11.17 -4.29
N PHE A 62 14.83 10.62 -3.76
CA PHE A 62 14.96 9.20 -3.47
C PHE A 62 15.38 8.97 -2.02
N ARG A 63 14.71 8.03 -1.37
CA ARG A 63 15.10 7.53 -0.05
C ARG A 63 14.95 6.01 0.03
N ARG A 64 15.85 5.38 0.78
CA ARG A 64 15.62 4.06 1.32
C ARG A 64 14.64 4.24 2.47
N GLY A 65 13.43 3.81 2.30
CA GLY A 65 12.36 3.90 3.28
C GLY A 65 11.98 2.54 3.83
N ARG A 66 10.97 2.50 4.65
CA ARG A 66 10.46 1.27 5.26
C ARG A 66 8.97 1.11 5.00
N ALA A 67 8.54 -0.11 4.80
CA ALA A 67 7.13 -0.50 4.87
C ALA A 67 6.60 -0.40 6.30
N THR A 68 5.29 -0.36 6.47
CA THR A 68 4.66 -0.52 7.78
C THR A 68 4.55 -2.01 8.14
N MET A 69 4.62 -2.33 9.44
CA MET A 69 4.40 -3.69 9.92
C MET A 69 2.90 -4.02 10.07
N PRO A 70 2.51 -5.27 9.78
CA PRO A 70 3.28 -6.30 9.09
C PRO A 70 3.55 -5.90 7.63
N SER A 71 4.67 -6.38 7.07
CA SER A 71 5.09 -6.08 5.69
C SER A 71 4.27 -6.91 4.69
N VAL A 72 2.97 -6.62 4.61
CA VAL A 72 1.99 -7.31 3.76
C VAL A 72 1.12 -6.35 2.97
N THR A 73 0.62 -6.83 1.83
CA THR A 73 -0.04 -6.03 0.81
C THR A 73 -1.20 -5.19 1.33
N ASN A 74 -2.18 -5.78 2.04
CA ASN A 74 -3.38 -5.04 2.49
C ASN A 74 -3.02 -3.93 3.48
N THR A 75 -2.16 -4.22 4.46
CA THR A 75 -1.73 -3.25 5.47
C THR A 75 -1.00 -2.07 4.83
N ASN A 76 -0.10 -2.34 3.91
CA ASN A 76 0.72 -1.30 3.29
C ASN A 76 -0.03 -0.50 2.22
N ASN A 77 -0.89 -1.14 1.42
CA ASN A 77 -1.80 -0.41 0.53
C ASN A 77 -2.70 0.55 1.29
N ALA A 78 -3.29 0.11 2.43
CA ALA A 78 -4.08 0.98 3.28
C ALA A 78 -3.24 2.11 3.89
N SER A 79 -2.03 1.81 4.36
CA SER A 79 -1.09 2.80 4.92
C SER A 79 -0.70 3.87 3.90
N ILE A 80 -0.35 3.47 2.67
CA ILE A 80 0.03 4.39 1.58
C ILE A 80 -1.18 5.22 1.14
N CYS A 81 -2.33 4.57 0.92
CA CYS A 81 -3.54 5.23 0.42
C CYS A 81 -4.15 6.19 1.45
N CYS A 82 -4.17 5.83 2.73
CA CYS A 82 -4.70 6.70 3.79
C CYS A 82 -3.68 7.70 4.33
N GLY A 83 -2.37 7.41 4.20
CA GLY A 83 -1.30 8.25 4.73
C GLY A 83 -1.16 8.22 6.25
N VAL A 84 -1.70 7.18 6.92
CA VAL A 84 -1.72 7.01 8.38
C VAL A 84 -1.25 5.62 8.78
N TRP A 85 -1.06 5.38 10.08
CA TRP A 85 -0.64 4.10 10.61
C TRP A 85 -1.78 3.07 10.71
N PRO A 86 -1.46 1.76 10.83
CA PRO A 86 -2.45 0.69 10.99
C PRO A 86 -3.39 0.85 12.18
N ASP A 87 -2.97 1.48 13.27
CA ASP A 87 -3.84 1.79 14.42
C ASP A 87 -4.95 2.80 14.07
N GLN A 88 -4.75 3.62 13.05
CA GLN A 88 -5.71 4.61 12.59
C GLN A 88 -6.57 4.10 11.43
N HIS A 89 -5.99 3.37 10.45
CA HIS A 89 -6.78 2.84 9.34
C HIS A 89 -7.36 1.44 9.59
N GLY A 90 -6.88 0.73 10.61
CA GLY A 90 -7.48 -0.52 11.07
C GLY A 90 -7.07 -1.80 10.35
N ILE A 91 -6.27 -1.76 9.29
CA ILE A 91 -5.87 -2.94 8.53
C ILE A 91 -4.54 -3.45 9.08
N THR A 92 -4.53 -4.66 9.64
CA THR A 92 -3.41 -5.24 10.38
C THR A 92 -2.89 -6.57 9.79
N GLY A 93 -3.38 -6.95 8.63
CA GLY A 93 -3.03 -8.18 7.92
C GLY A 93 -4.00 -8.42 6.77
N ASN A 94 -3.96 -9.60 6.16
CA ASN A 94 -4.98 -10.03 5.20
C ASN A 94 -6.25 -10.55 5.90
N SER A 95 -6.11 -11.06 7.14
CA SER A 95 -7.23 -11.52 7.97
C SER A 95 -6.99 -11.25 9.45
N TYR A 96 -8.03 -11.37 10.25
CA TYR A 96 -8.00 -11.22 11.70
C TYR A 96 -9.07 -12.10 12.36
N PHE A 97 -8.91 -12.38 13.65
CA PHE A 97 -9.92 -13.07 14.42
C PHE A 97 -10.93 -12.06 15.02
N GLU A 98 -12.17 -12.10 14.55
CA GLU A 98 -13.23 -11.28 15.12
C GLU A 98 -13.73 -11.94 16.42
N ARG A 99 -13.39 -11.31 17.53
CA ARG A 99 -13.61 -11.89 18.87
C ARG A 99 -15.09 -12.04 19.23
N ARG A 100 -15.98 -11.22 18.66
CA ARG A 100 -17.42 -11.28 18.94
C ARG A 100 -18.09 -12.45 18.24
N SER A 101 -17.78 -12.64 16.96
CA SER A 101 -18.28 -13.75 16.17
C SER A 101 -17.55 -15.06 16.45
N GLY A 102 -16.34 -14.99 17.02
CA GLY A 102 -15.46 -16.15 17.24
C GLY A 102 -14.92 -16.76 15.94
N ARG A 103 -14.86 -15.99 14.86
CA ARG A 103 -14.44 -16.45 13.52
C ARG A 103 -13.31 -15.62 12.97
N GLU A 104 -12.57 -16.20 12.05
CA GLU A 104 -11.64 -15.50 11.19
C GLU A 104 -12.43 -14.72 10.14
N GLU A 105 -12.05 -13.47 9.93
CA GLU A 105 -12.62 -12.55 8.94
C GLU A 105 -11.51 -11.96 8.07
N TYR A 106 -11.79 -11.79 6.77
CA TYR A 106 -10.83 -11.22 5.82
C TYR A 106 -10.91 -9.69 5.76
N MET A 107 -9.75 -9.03 5.73
CA MET A 107 -9.67 -7.56 5.68
C MET A 107 -9.73 -7.05 4.23
N GLU A 108 -10.90 -7.18 3.59
CA GLU A 108 -11.10 -6.93 2.17
C GLU A 108 -12.17 -5.90 1.85
N THR A 109 -12.90 -5.40 2.84
CA THR A 109 -14.04 -4.50 2.61
C THR A 109 -13.77 -3.09 3.06
N VAL A 110 -14.42 -2.11 2.40
CA VAL A 110 -14.29 -0.68 2.74
C VAL A 110 -14.68 -0.35 4.18
N ASP A 111 -15.59 -1.11 4.78
CA ASP A 111 -16.08 -0.88 6.16
C ASP A 111 -15.00 -1.16 7.21
N LEU A 112 -14.00 -1.95 6.87
CA LEU A 112 -12.86 -2.23 7.76
C LEU A 112 -11.84 -1.10 7.72
N LEU A 113 -11.86 -0.24 6.70
CA LEU A 113 -10.94 0.88 6.52
C LEU A 113 -11.48 2.11 7.27
N LEU A 114 -10.86 2.45 8.40
CA LEU A 114 -11.35 3.47 9.34
C LEU A 114 -10.84 4.89 9.06
N ALA A 115 -9.91 5.04 8.12
CA ALA A 115 -9.34 6.33 7.76
C ALA A 115 -9.71 6.72 6.31
N PRO A 116 -9.83 8.02 6.00
CA PRO A 116 -10.14 8.45 4.66
C PRO A 116 -9.03 8.12 3.66
N THR A 117 -9.42 7.55 2.53
CA THR A 117 -8.52 7.24 1.41
C THR A 117 -7.99 8.51 0.73
N LEU A 118 -6.90 8.36 -0.03
CA LEU A 118 -6.40 9.38 -0.95
C LEU A 118 -7.53 9.90 -1.88
N PHE A 119 -8.39 9.01 -2.36
CA PHE A 119 -9.50 9.33 -3.26
C PHE A 119 -10.57 10.16 -2.58
N GLN A 120 -10.93 9.85 -1.33
CA GLN A 120 -11.85 10.67 -0.54
C GLN A 120 -11.28 12.07 -0.26
N ARG A 121 -9.96 12.16 0.01
CA ARG A 121 -9.29 13.46 0.18
C ARG A 121 -9.26 14.26 -1.13
N ALA A 122 -8.95 13.60 -2.26
CA ALA A 122 -8.99 14.22 -3.60
C ALA A 122 -10.40 14.74 -3.93
N LYS A 123 -11.43 13.93 -3.70
CA LYS A 123 -12.84 14.29 -3.93
C LYS A 123 -13.27 15.51 -3.12
N LYS A 124 -12.85 15.64 -1.86
CA LYS A 124 -13.09 16.84 -1.04
C LYS A 124 -12.46 18.11 -1.63
N ARG A 125 -11.45 17.98 -2.47
CA ARG A 125 -10.79 19.08 -3.20
C ARG A 125 -11.33 19.28 -4.62
N GLY A 126 -12.39 18.55 -5.00
CA GLY A 126 -12.96 18.58 -6.36
C GLY A 126 -12.09 17.89 -7.41
N VAL A 127 -11.13 17.06 -6.99
CA VAL A 127 -10.25 16.29 -7.88
C VAL A 127 -10.82 14.89 -8.07
N LYS A 128 -11.08 14.53 -9.32
CA LYS A 128 -11.47 13.16 -9.70
C LYS A 128 -10.25 12.23 -9.66
N SER A 129 -10.49 10.96 -9.36
CA SER A 129 -9.43 9.99 -9.12
C SER A 129 -9.71 8.62 -9.73
N ALA A 130 -8.62 7.85 -9.95
CA ALA A 130 -8.67 6.48 -10.42
C ALA A 130 -7.86 5.55 -9.50
N LEU A 131 -8.41 4.36 -9.26
CA LEU A 131 -7.76 3.22 -8.62
C LEU A 131 -7.64 2.10 -9.64
N LEU A 132 -6.40 1.76 -10.01
CA LEU A 132 -6.07 0.65 -10.90
C LEU A 132 -5.25 -0.36 -10.10
N SER A 133 -5.69 -1.62 -10.02
CA SER A 133 -4.97 -2.65 -9.27
C SER A 133 -5.04 -4.00 -9.97
N SER A 134 -3.91 -4.71 -10.01
CA SER A 134 -3.84 -6.09 -10.47
C SER A 134 -4.63 -7.05 -9.57
N LYS A 135 -4.93 -6.65 -8.33
CA LYS A 135 -5.64 -7.47 -7.34
C LYS A 135 -7.04 -6.89 -7.06
N LYS A 136 -8.11 -7.65 -7.35
CA LYS A 136 -9.50 -7.27 -7.08
C LYS A 136 -9.74 -6.94 -5.60
N LYS A 137 -9.16 -7.70 -4.68
CA LYS A 137 -9.30 -7.44 -3.24
C LYS A 137 -8.83 -6.02 -2.86
N THR A 138 -7.77 -5.52 -3.48
CA THR A 138 -7.27 -4.16 -3.25
C THR A 138 -8.27 -3.11 -3.77
N THR A 139 -8.85 -3.34 -4.95
CA THR A 139 -9.88 -2.41 -5.47
C THR A 139 -11.11 -2.39 -4.57
N THR A 140 -11.50 -3.53 -3.99
CA THR A 140 -12.62 -3.59 -3.04
C THR A 140 -12.30 -2.85 -1.74
N LEU A 141 -11.11 -3.07 -1.16
CA LEU A 141 -10.71 -2.45 0.11
C LEU A 141 -10.57 -0.91 0.00
N LEU A 142 -10.00 -0.42 -1.10
CA LEU A 142 -9.65 1.00 -1.26
C LEU A 142 -10.65 1.81 -2.09
N ALA A 143 -11.76 1.21 -2.53
CA ALA A 143 -12.73 1.80 -3.47
C ALA A 143 -13.29 3.18 -3.05
N ALA A 144 -13.32 3.46 -1.74
CA ALA A 144 -14.01 4.63 -1.21
C ALA A 144 -13.48 5.95 -1.80
N GLY A 145 -14.33 6.64 -2.56
CA GLY A 145 -14.05 7.97 -3.14
C GLY A 145 -13.45 7.96 -4.53
N ALA A 146 -13.02 6.81 -5.09
CA ALA A 146 -12.50 6.72 -6.44
C ALA A 146 -13.62 6.87 -7.48
N ASP A 147 -13.36 7.62 -8.57
CA ASP A 147 -14.31 7.86 -9.66
C ASP A 147 -14.16 6.83 -10.80
N LEU A 148 -12.98 6.24 -10.94
CA LEU A 148 -12.69 5.12 -11.82
C LEU A 148 -12.02 4.01 -11.03
N ILE A 149 -12.51 2.80 -11.14
CA ILE A 149 -11.93 1.60 -10.56
C ILE A 149 -11.71 0.58 -11.66
N LEU A 150 -10.50 0.03 -11.77
CA LEU A 150 -10.15 -0.95 -12.79
C LEU A 150 -9.29 -2.06 -12.19
N THR A 151 -9.69 -3.30 -12.45
CA THR A 151 -8.86 -4.48 -12.20
C THR A 151 -8.85 -5.39 -13.43
N PRO A 152 -7.68 -5.90 -13.83
CA PRO A 152 -7.58 -6.89 -14.91
C PRO A 152 -8.15 -8.26 -14.53
N GLU A 153 -8.44 -8.55 -13.26
CA GLU A 153 -9.15 -9.77 -12.88
C GLU A 153 -10.61 -9.78 -13.35
N GLU A 154 -11.24 -8.60 -13.48
CA GLU A 154 -12.60 -8.44 -14.01
C GLU A 154 -12.66 -7.16 -14.85
N PRO A 155 -11.99 -7.13 -16.00
CA PRO A 155 -11.95 -5.93 -16.83
C PRO A 155 -13.29 -5.69 -17.49
N PRO A 156 -13.82 -4.44 -17.52
CA PRO A 156 -14.98 -4.11 -18.30
C PRO A 156 -14.75 -4.33 -19.81
N ASP A 157 -15.81 -4.68 -20.57
CA ASP A 157 -15.72 -5.01 -21.99
C ASP A 157 -15.08 -3.92 -22.85
N ASP A 158 -15.28 -2.65 -22.53
CA ASP A 158 -14.68 -1.53 -23.24
C ASP A 158 -13.15 -1.49 -23.09
N TRP A 159 -12.62 -1.93 -21.93
CA TRP A 159 -11.19 -2.08 -21.69
C TRP A 159 -10.62 -3.29 -22.46
N VAL A 160 -11.34 -4.41 -22.47
CA VAL A 160 -10.95 -5.59 -23.25
C VAL A 160 -10.91 -5.27 -24.76
N ARG A 161 -11.88 -4.51 -25.27
CA ARG A 161 -11.87 -4.07 -26.67
C ARG A 161 -10.69 -3.16 -27.03
N ARG A 162 -10.22 -2.34 -26.07
CA ARG A 162 -9.11 -1.38 -26.31
C ARG A 162 -7.72 -2.01 -26.12
N LEU A 163 -7.57 -2.83 -25.10
CA LEU A 163 -6.25 -3.34 -24.66
C LEU A 163 -6.05 -4.83 -24.95
N GLY A 164 -7.08 -5.52 -25.42
CA GLY A 164 -7.10 -6.99 -25.52
C GLY A 164 -7.49 -7.65 -24.18
N PRO A 165 -7.63 -8.97 -24.18
CA PRO A 165 -7.98 -9.75 -22.99
C PRO A 165 -6.89 -9.60 -21.92
N ALA A 166 -7.32 -9.46 -20.67
CA ALA A 166 -6.37 -9.37 -19.56
C ALA A 166 -5.75 -10.75 -19.29
N PRO A 167 -4.43 -10.80 -18.99
CA PRO A 167 -3.76 -12.02 -18.55
C PRO A 167 -4.25 -12.47 -17.18
N GLY A 168 -3.97 -13.73 -16.82
CA GLY A 168 -4.28 -14.26 -15.50
C GLY A 168 -3.43 -13.61 -14.40
N ILE A 169 -3.98 -13.55 -13.17
CA ILE A 169 -3.32 -12.90 -12.02
C ILE A 169 -1.97 -13.55 -11.65
N TYR A 170 -1.77 -14.82 -11.97
CA TYR A 170 -0.52 -15.56 -11.72
C TYR A 170 0.42 -15.55 -12.93
N THR A 171 0.55 -14.35 -13.55
CA THR A 171 1.50 -14.06 -14.61
C THR A 171 2.10 -12.68 -14.38
N ARG A 172 3.30 -12.41 -14.90
CA ARG A 172 3.89 -11.06 -14.87
C ARG A 172 3.21 -10.10 -15.85
N GLU A 173 2.60 -10.63 -16.89
CA GLU A 173 1.92 -9.91 -17.97
C GLU A 173 0.69 -9.15 -17.48
N ILE A 174 0.05 -9.57 -16.37
CA ILE A 174 -1.04 -8.82 -15.76
C ILE A 174 -0.60 -7.42 -15.34
N ASN A 175 0.65 -7.29 -14.84
CA ASN A 175 1.23 -5.99 -14.50
C ASN A 175 1.44 -5.12 -15.75
N TYR A 176 1.80 -5.72 -16.87
CA TYR A 176 1.98 -5.01 -18.15
C TYR A 176 0.66 -4.50 -18.70
N TRP A 177 -0.39 -5.33 -18.64
CA TRP A 177 -1.73 -4.92 -19.02
C TRP A 177 -2.22 -3.75 -18.15
N LEU A 178 -2.02 -3.83 -16.84
CA LEU A 178 -2.39 -2.77 -15.90
C LEU A 178 -1.65 -1.46 -16.18
N MET A 179 -0.33 -1.52 -16.42
CA MET A 179 0.47 -0.35 -16.76
C MET A 179 0.05 0.27 -18.10
N THR A 180 -0.29 -0.56 -19.08
CA THR A 180 -0.86 -0.09 -20.36
C THR A 180 -2.20 0.64 -20.13
N ALA A 181 -3.06 0.09 -19.26
CA ALA A 181 -4.30 0.75 -18.87
C ALA A 181 -4.06 2.09 -18.15
N ALA A 182 -3.07 2.16 -17.27
CA ALA A 182 -2.69 3.39 -16.59
C ALA A 182 -2.22 4.47 -17.59
N ILE A 183 -1.43 4.09 -18.59
CA ILE A 183 -0.96 4.99 -19.66
C ILE A 183 -2.14 5.45 -20.53
N ASP A 184 -3.09 4.57 -20.85
CA ASP A 184 -4.32 4.94 -21.57
C ASP A 184 -5.13 5.98 -20.77
N VAL A 185 -5.30 5.79 -19.47
CA VAL A 185 -5.92 6.78 -18.56
C VAL A 185 -5.15 8.10 -18.58
N LEU A 186 -3.82 8.07 -18.50
CA LEU A 186 -3.00 9.28 -18.53
C LEU A 186 -3.16 10.07 -19.81
N LYS A 187 -3.29 9.40 -20.97
CA LYS A 187 -3.48 10.03 -22.28
C LYS A 187 -4.90 10.57 -22.47
N ASN A 188 -5.91 9.78 -22.11
CA ASN A 188 -7.29 9.98 -22.57
C ASN A 188 -8.23 10.53 -21.47
N ARG A 189 -7.85 10.47 -20.19
CA ARG A 189 -8.68 10.91 -19.06
C ARG A 189 -7.98 12.03 -18.26
N ARG A 190 -7.81 13.17 -18.94
CA ARG A 190 -7.19 14.37 -18.32
C ARG A 190 -8.03 14.99 -17.20
N ASP A 191 -9.30 14.62 -17.10
CA ASP A 191 -10.19 14.98 -15.99
C ASP A 191 -9.84 14.28 -14.68
N LEU A 192 -9.06 13.18 -14.70
CA LEU A 192 -8.59 12.46 -13.53
C LEU A 192 -7.28 13.07 -13.03
N GLY A 193 -7.35 13.79 -11.93
CA GLY A 193 -6.19 14.48 -11.32
C GLY A 193 -5.36 13.62 -10.36
N CYS A 194 -5.85 12.44 -9.98
CA CYS A 194 -5.15 11.51 -9.09
C CYS A 194 -5.30 10.07 -9.58
N LEU A 195 -4.17 9.38 -9.78
CA LEU A 195 -4.13 7.96 -10.11
C LEU A 195 -3.38 7.21 -9.01
N TYR A 196 -3.90 6.05 -8.63
CA TYR A 196 -3.20 5.05 -7.82
C TYR A 196 -3.12 3.76 -8.63
N VAL A 197 -1.90 3.28 -8.89
CA VAL A 197 -1.62 2.08 -9.69
C VAL A 197 -0.91 1.08 -8.81
N HIS A 198 -1.47 -0.13 -8.68
CA HIS A 198 -0.94 -1.20 -7.84
C HIS A 198 -0.74 -2.48 -8.65
N THR A 199 0.52 -2.92 -8.78
CA THR A 199 0.90 -4.17 -9.46
C THR A 199 0.65 -5.39 -8.55
N THR A 200 0.97 -6.61 -9.00
CA THR A 200 1.03 -7.82 -8.16
C THR A 200 2.46 -8.31 -8.04
N ASP A 201 2.76 -8.89 -6.89
CA ASP A 201 4.07 -9.44 -6.48
C ASP A 201 4.31 -10.88 -6.95
N TYR A 202 3.43 -11.45 -7.78
CA TYR A 202 3.62 -12.79 -8.33
C TYR A 202 5.05 -13.02 -8.88
N PRO A 203 5.65 -12.08 -9.64
CA PRO A 203 7.02 -12.24 -10.12
C PRO A 203 8.06 -12.36 -8.99
N MET A 204 7.87 -11.62 -7.89
CA MET A 204 8.80 -11.59 -6.75
C MET A 204 8.69 -12.86 -5.89
N HIS A 205 7.52 -13.47 -5.82
CA HIS A 205 7.35 -14.81 -5.22
C HIS A 205 8.00 -15.91 -6.07
N THR A 206 8.06 -15.70 -7.40
CA THR A 206 8.52 -16.73 -8.34
C THR A 206 10.02 -16.66 -8.58
N TRP A 207 10.58 -15.45 -8.73
CA TRP A 207 11.98 -15.25 -9.13
C TRP A 207 12.74 -14.36 -8.15
N PRO A 208 13.96 -14.76 -7.74
CA PRO A 208 14.81 -13.91 -6.91
C PRO A 208 15.36 -12.70 -7.71
N PRO A 209 15.89 -11.67 -7.05
CA PRO A 209 16.36 -10.44 -7.71
C PRO A 209 17.42 -10.65 -8.81
N GLU A 210 18.31 -11.64 -8.63
CA GLU A 210 19.38 -11.98 -9.57
C GLU A 210 18.90 -12.73 -10.82
N ALA A 211 17.68 -13.31 -10.79
CA ALA A 211 17.14 -14.08 -11.92
C ALA A 211 16.97 -13.20 -13.16
N ALA A 212 17.17 -13.80 -14.33
CA ALA A 212 16.99 -13.14 -15.61
C ALA A 212 15.55 -12.65 -15.80
N GLU A 213 14.58 -13.46 -15.36
CA GLU A 213 13.14 -13.16 -15.42
C GLU A 213 12.76 -11.95 -14.58
N SER A 214 13.37 -11.78 -13.40
CA SER A 214 13.19 -10.58 -12.56
C SER A 214 13.73 -9.34 -13.25
N LYS A 215 14.93 -9.43 -13.83
CA LYS A 215 15.54 -8.32 -14.56
C LYS A 215 14.74 -7.93 -15.79
N GLU A 216 14.26 -8.90 -16.55
CA GLU A 216 13.37 -8.67 -17.71
C GLU A 216 12.06 -8.01 -17.28
N HIS A 217 11.43 -8.52 -16.22
CA HIS A 217 10.19 -7.96 -15.68
C HIS A 217 10.38 -6.49 -15.27
N LEU A 218 11.44 -6.19 -14.52
CA LEU A 218 11.70 -4.84 -14.03
C LEU A 218 12.14 -3.88 -15.14
N ALA A 219 12.91 -4.34 -16.12
CA ALA A 219 13.20 -3.56 -17.31
C ALA A 219 11.92 -3.20 -18.10
N ARG A 220 10.96 -4.13 -18.17
CA ARG A 220 9.66 -3.85 -18.80
C ARG A 220 8.83 -2.86 -18.00
N LEU A 221 8.81 -2.98 -16.65
CA LEU A 221 8.16 -1.98 -15.79
C LEU A 221 8.80 -0.60 -15.96
N ASP A 222 10.11 -0.53 -16.04
CA ASP A 222 10.83 0.74 -16.27
C ASP A 222 10.45 1.42 -17.60
N GLN A 223 10.27 0.64 -18.67
CA GLN A 223 9.75 1.17 -19.94
C GLN A 223 8.38 1.81 -19.74
N PHE A 224 7.47 1.15 -19.02
CA PHE A 224 6.15 1.71 -18.69
C PHE A 224 6.24 3.00 -17.84
N LEU A 225 7.21 3.12 -16.92
CA LEU A 225 7.43 4.36 -16.19
C LEU A 225 7.80 5.51 -17.14
N GLY A 226 8.70 5.27 -18.09
CA GLY A 226 9.06 6.24 -19.13
C GLY A 226 7.89 6.61 -20.05
N GLU A 227 7.07 5.63 -20.44
CA GLU A 227 5.87 5.87 -21.25
C GLU A 227 4.80 6.66 -20.47
N ALA A 228 4.62 6.40 -19.17
CA ALA A 228 3.71 7.14 -18.32
C ALA A 228 4.13 8.60 -18.14
N GLU A 229 5.43 8.85 -17.95
CA GLU A 229 5.99 10.21 -17.92
C GLU A 229 5.74 10.94 -19.25
N ALA A 230 6.01 10.29 -20.38
CA ALA A 230 5.76 10.87 -21.70
C ALA A 230 4.27 11.16 -21.95
N ALA A 231 3.38 10.33 -21.39
CA ALA A 231 1.92 10.52 -21.50
C ALA A 231 1.38 11.67 -20.64
N ALA A 232 2.07 12.00 -19.54
CA ALA A 232 1.67 13.05 -18.60
C ALA A 232 2.89 13.81 -18.06
N PRO A 233 3.61 14.60 -18.87
CA PRO A 233 4.87 15.23 -18.49
C PRO A 233 4.71 16.33 -17.42
N ASP A 234 3.49 16.78 -17.18
CA ASP A 234 3.10 17.74 -16.14
C ASP A 234 2.68 17.08 -14.82
N ALA A 235 2.58 15.75 -14.79
CA ALA A 235 2.21 15.03 -13.57
C ALA A 235 3.38 14.86 -12.61
N GLY A 236 3.05 14.81 -11.31
CA GLY A 236 3.97 14.32 -10.28
C GLY A 236 3.85 12.81 -10.14
N PHE A 237 4.98 12.11 -10.12
CA PHE A 237 5.06 10.66 -9.96
C PHE A 237 5.62 10.31 -8.59
N LEU A 238 4.94 9.42 -7.88
CA LEU A 238 5.31 8.91 -6.58
C LEU A 238 5.38 7.38 -6.66
N LEU A 239 6.56 6.80 -6.42
CA LEU A 239 6.74 5.35 -6.52
C LEU A 239 7.26 4.78 -5.20
N THR A 240 6.68 3.66 -4.79
CA THR A 240 7.14 2.84 -3.65
C THR A 240 6.75 1.37 -3.83
N ALA A 241 7.15 0.55 -2.87
CA ALA A 241 6.64 -0.81 -2.67
C ALA A 241 5.91 -0.90 -1.34
N ASP A 242 5.12 -1.93 -1.19
CA ASP A 242 4.46 -2.30 0.07
C ASP A 242 5.38 -3.12 0.98
N HIS A 243 6.27 -3.93 0.42
CA HIS A 243 7.29 -4.74 1.09
C HIS A 243 8.38 -5.19 0.11
N GLY A 244 9.43 -5.81 0.64
CA GLY A 244 10.38 -6.62 -0.09
C GLY A 244 10.00 -8.11 -0.09
N MET A 245 10.95 -8.97 -0.48
CA MET A 245 10.69 -10.42 -0.61
C MET A 245 11.96 -11.20 -0.28
N ASN A 246 11.87 -12.19 0.62
CA ASN A 246 13.00 -13.04 0.97
C ASN A 246 12.72 -14.53 0.71
N HIS A 247 13.78 -15.29 0.49
CA HIS A 247 13.75 -16.75 0.59
C HIS A 247 13.35 -17.17 2.02
N LYS A 248 12.59 -18.26 2.14
CA LYS A 248 12.17 -18.85 3.41
C LYS A 248 12.46 -20.34 3.38
N SER A 249 13.07 -20.85 4.44
CA SER A 249 13.48 -22.26 4.52
C SER A 249 12.69 -23.10 5.51
N ARG A 250 11.85 -22.46 6.36
CA ARG A 250 11.12 -23.13 7.43
C ARG A 250 9.72 -22.55 7.60
N CYS A 251 8.74 -23.44 7.82
CA CYS A 251 7.40 -23.07 8.26
C CYS A 251 7.03 -23.79 9.55
N TRP A 252 6.35 -23.08 10.46
CA TRP A 252 5.73 -23.64 11.66
C TRP A 252 4.21 -23.51 11.61
N ASP A 253 3.53 -24.60 12.01
CA ASP A 253 2.15 -24.56 12.47
C ASP A 253 2.15 -24.31 13.98
N LEU A 254 1.87 -23.05 14.36
CA LEU A 254 1.93 -22.63 15.75
C LEU A 254 0.83 -23.27 16.62
N GLU A 255 -0.31 -23.65 16.04
CA GLU A 255 -1.37 -24.35 16.79
C GLU A 255 -0.92 -25.73 17.21
N LYS A 256 -0.34 -26.50 16.26
CA LYS A 256 0.21 -27.83 16.54
C LYS A 256 1.39 -27.77 17.49
N ALA A 257 2.33 -26.80 17.26
CA ALA A 257 3.50 -26.65 18.10
C ALA A 257 3.13 -26.35 19.57
N CYS A 258 2.16 -25.46 19.78
CA CYS A 258 1.67 -25.15 21.14
C CYS A 258 0.92 -26.33 21.77
N ALA A 259 0.11 -27.06 20.99
CA ALA A 259 -0.64 -28.20 21.49
C ALA A 259 0.28 -29.35 21.93
N GLU A 260 1.31 -29.68 21.15
CA GLU A 260 2.29 -30.73 21.48
C GLU A 260 3.08 -30.41 22.78
N GLN A 261 3.31 -29.12 23.04
CA GLN A 261 4.03 -28.69 24.25
C GLN A 261 3.09 -28.37 25.43
N GLY A 262 1.82 -28.79 25.36
CA GLY A 262 0.85 -28.66 26.46
C GLY A 262 0.31 -27.25 26.69
N ALA A 263 0.50 -26.32 25.75
CA ALA A 263 0.01 -24.95 25.82
C ALA A 263 -0.94 -24.63 24.64
N PRO A 264 -2.07 -25.35 24.46
CA PRO A 264 -2.92 -25.22 23.29
C PRO A 264 -3.55 -23.84 23.19
N ILE A 265 -3.49 -23.24 22.01
CA ILE A 265 -4.03 -21.92 21.69
C ILE A 265 -5.44 -22.02 21.06
N ARG A 266 -6.09 -20.89 20.85
CA ARG A 266 -7.39 -20.80 20.16
C ARG A 266 -7.20 -20.88 18.65
N ILE A 267 -6.34 -20.00 18.10
CA ILE A 267 -6.03 -19.90 16.68
C ILE A 267 -4.72 -19.11 16.50
N ALA A 268 -3.97 -19.48 15.47
CA ALA A 268 -2.84 -18.69 14.95
C ALA A 268 -3.14 -18.26 13.52
N ILE A 269 -3.07 -16.96 13.25
CA ILE A 269 -3.37 -16.39 11.95
C ILE A 269 -2.09 -15.80 11.36
N SER A 270 -1.58 -16.41 10.30
CA SER A 270 -0.52 -15.82 9.49
C SER A 270 -1.02 -14.50 8.88
N VAL A 271 -0.21 -13.47 8.89
CA VAL A 271 -0.58 -12.16 8.32
C VAL A 271 -0.82 -12.21 6.80
N GLU A 272 -0.26 -13.24 6.12
CA GLU A 272 -0.46 -13.52 4.69
C GLU A 272 -1.65 -14.45 4.40
N ARG A 273 -2.32 -14.96 5.42
CA ARG A 273 -3.45 -15.85 5.22
C ARG A 273 -4.53 -15.21 4.35
N ASP A 274 -4.79 -15.83 3.20
CA ASP A 274 -5.70 -15.32 2.19
C ASP A 274 -6.43 -16.48 1.49
N LYS A 275 -7.73 -16.34 1.31
CA LYS A 275 -8.58 -17.36 0.65
C LYS A 275 -8.40 -17.43 -0.87
N TYR A 276 -7.79 -16.42 -1.49
CA TYR A 276 -7.62 -16.33 -2.94
C TYR A 276 -6.27 -16.83 -3.42
N LEU A 277 -5.29 -16.98 -2.53
CA LEU A 277 -3.94 -17.40 -2.91
C LEU A 277 -3.91 -18.82 -3.46
N LYS A 278 -3.31 -18.98 -4.66
CA LYS A 278 -3.12 -20.28 -5.32
C LYS A 278 -1.67 -20.51 -5.75
N HIS A 279 -0.86 -19.47 -5.83
CA HIS A 279 0.52 -19.55 -6.30
C HIS A 279 1.54 -19.74 -5.17
N HIS A 280 1.16 -19.44 -3.92
CA HIS A 280 1.91 -19.78 -2.72
C HIS A 280 0.94 -20.16 -1.60
N ARG A 281 1.47 -20.64 -0.47
CA ARG A 281 0.66 -21.27 0.59
C ARG A 281 0.13 -20.26 1.64
N GLY A 282 0.30 -18.92 1.45
CA GLY A 282 -0.16 -17.90 2.38
C GLY A 282 0.58 -17.89 3.70
N TYR A 283 1.83 -18.31 3.70
CA TYR A 283 2.70 -18.31 4.87
C TYR A 283 3.42 -16.96 4.98
N GLY A 284 3.28 -16.31 6.12
CA GLY A 284 3.90 -15.00 6.38
C GLY A 284 4.89 -15.03 7.54
N GLY A 285 5.80 -14.07 7.53
CA GLY A 285 6.83 -13.91 8.56
C GLY A 285 6.32 -13.43 9.92
N VAL A 286 5.03 -13.12 10.06
CA VAL A 286 4.35 -12.80 11.32
C VAL A 286 3.10 -13.62 11.48
N SER A 287 2.78 -14.01 12.71
CA SER A 287 1.50 -14.62 13.07
C SER A 287 0.87 -13.94 14.28
N TRP A 288 -0.43 -13.70 14.20
CA TRP A 288 -1.26 -13.29 15.32
C TRP A 288 -1.77 -14.50 16.08
N VAL A 289 -1.31 -14.69 17.32
CA VAL A 289 -1.70 -15.83 18.16
C VAL A 289 -2.77 -15.39 19.17
N TYR A 290 -3.89 -16.09 19.18
CA TYR A 290 -5.02 -15.86 20.09
C TYR A 290 -5.06 -17.01 21.09
N THR A 291 -4.91 -16.70 22.38
CA THR A 291 -4.94 -17.69 23.45
C THR A 291 -6.38 -18.08 23.82
N LYS A 292 -6.55 -19.24 24.46
CA LYS A 292 -7.89 -19.67 24.95
C LYS A 292 -8.37 -18.80 26.11
N ALA A 293 -7.46 -18.40 26.99
CA ALA A 293 -7.73 -17.47 28.09
C ALA A 293 -6.51 -16.56 28.32
N HIS A 294 -6.72 -15.40 28.92
CA HIS A 294 -5.65 -14.43 29.19
C HIS A 294 -4.55 -15.01 30.09
N ARG A 295 -4.89 -15.86 31.05
CA ARG A 295 -3.92 -16.54 31.92
C ARG A 295 -2.95 -17.46 31.18
N ASP A 296 -3.24 -17.83 29.94
CA ASP A 296 -2.42 -18.75 29.15
C ASP A 296 -1.32 -18.01 28.37
N VAL A 297 -1.34 -16.67 28.32
CA VAL A 297 -0.43 -15.85 27.51
C VAL A 297 1.03 -16.16 27.82
N ASP A 298 1.42 -16.19 29.10
CA ASP A 298 2.82 -16.40 29.47
C ASP A 298 3.32 -17.80 29.15
N SER A 299 2.50 -18.83 29.37
CA SER A 299 2.86 -20.22 29.04
C SER A 299 2.98 -20.43 27.53
N VAL A 300 2.06 -19.85 26.75
CA VAL A 300 2.11 -19.86 25.29
C VAL A 300 3.33 -19.09 24.76
N ALA A 301 3.60 -17.90 25.30
CA ALA A 301 4.77 -17.10 24.92
C ALA A 301 6.08 -17.85 25.16
N LYS A 302 6.19 -18.58 26.27
CA LYS A 302 7.37 -19.40 26.59
C LYS A 302 7.58 -20.51 25.56
N VAL A 303 6.53 -21.20 25.17
CA VAL A 303 6.59 -22.24 24.12
C VAL A 303 7.05 -21.61 22.81
N LEU A 304 6.38 -20.55 22.37
CA LEU A 304 6.66 -19.90 21.09
C LEU A 304 8.08 -19.36 21.01
N THR A 305 8.61 -18.77 22.09
CA THR A 305 9.99 -18.26 22.14
C THR A 305 11.02 -19.39 22.03
N GLY A 306 10.67 -20.62 22.40
CA GLY A 306 11.54 -21.79 22.29
C GLY A 306 11.60 -22.41 20.89
N LEU A 307 10.75 -22.00 19.95
CA LEU A 307 10.73 -22.56 18.59
C LEU A 307 11.89 -22.01 17.77
N ALA A 308 12.57 -22.89 17.04
CA ALA A 308 13.69 -22.51 16.19
C ALA A 308 13.23 -21.53 15.07
N GLY A 309 13.92 -20.41 14.93
CA GLY A 309 13.59 -19.38 13.94
C GLY A 309 12.50 -18.38 14.39
N VAL A 310 11.95 -18.50 15.60
CA VAL A 310 11.15 -17.44 16.19
C VAL A 310 12.12 -16.38 16.75
N GLU A 311 12.13 -15.22 16.11
CA GLU A 311 13.02 -14.09 16.48
C GLU A 311 12.47 -13.30 17.68
N THR A 312 11.15 -13.08 17.70
CA THR A 312 10.52 -12.27 18.74
C THR A 312 9.08 -12.72 18.99
N VAL A 313 8.73 -12.80 20.27
CA VAL A 313 7.33 -12.93 20.72
C VAL A 313 7.01 -11.68 21.55
N MET A 314 5.95 -10.98 21.22
CA MET A 314 5.47 -9.77 21.88
C MET A 314 4.03 -9.94 22.33
N THR A 315 3.69 -9.36 23.46
CA THR A 315 2.30 -9.17 23.86
C THR A 315 1.57 -8.26 22.89
N ARG A 316 0.25 -8.32 22.85
CA ARG A 316 -0.60 -7.41 22.07
C ARG A 316 -0.25 -5.94 22.27
N SER A 317 -0.05 -5.54 23.53
CA SER A 317 0.27 -4.16 23.88
C SER A 317 1.62 -3.71 23.34
N GLU A 318 2.64 -4.56 23.46
CA GLU A 318 3.98 -4.28 22.94
C GLU A 318 3.98 -4.19 21.42
N ALA A 319 3.34 -5.14 20.74
CA ALA A 319 3.22 -5.13 19.27
C ALA A 319 2.44 -3.91 18.76
N ALA A 320 1.29 -3.60 19.38
CA ALA A 320 0.49 -2.44 19.05
C ALA A 320 1.28 -1.14 19.18
N LYS A 321 2.03 -0.97 20.28
CA LYS A 321 2.87 0.20 20.51
C LYS A 321 4.06 0.28 19.56
N ARG A 322 4.77 -0.84 19.36
CA ARG A 322 6.01 -0.88 18.57
C ARG A 322 5.74 -0.64 17.08
N PHE A 323 4.64 -1.18 16.56
CA PHE A 323 4.32 -1.19 15.13
C PHE A 323 3.12 -0.33 14.76
N HIS A 324 2.58 0.45 15.71
CA HIS A 324 1.39 1.28 15.48
C HIS A 324 0.22 0.45 14.94
N LEU A 325 -0.09 -0.68 15.59
CA LEU A 325 -1.17 -1.57 15.17
C LEU A 325 -2.43 -1.36 15.99
N MET A 326 -3.59 -1.57 15.38
CA MET A 326 -4.86 -1.56 16.10
C MET A 326 -4.98 -2.80 17.01
N ALA A 327 -4.81 -2.61 18.30
CA ALA A 327 -4.76 -3.70 19.30
C ALA A 327 -5.98 -4.63 19.25
N SER A 328 -7.18 -4.13 18.91
CA SER A 328 -8.40 -4.95 18.82
C SER A 328 -8.40 -5.91 17.62
N ARG A 329 -7.52 -5.70 16.63
CA ARG A 329 -7.46 -6.48 15.38
C ARG A 329 -6.18 -7.32 15.23
N ILE A 330 -5.45 -7.53 16.34
CA ILE A 330 -4.29 -8.43 16.40
C ILE A 330 -4.45 -9.45 17.53
N GLY A 331 -3.59 -10.47 17.55
CA GLY A 331 -3.59 -11.54 18.56
C GLY A 331 -3.28 -11.09 19.98
N ASP A 332 -3.37 -11.99 20.94
CA ASP A 332 -2.89 -11.78 22.30
C ASP A 332 -1.36 -11.73 22.32
N LEU A 333 -0.75 -12.47 21.38
CA LEU A 333 0.67 -12.45 21.08
C LEU A 333 0.89 -12.18 19.59
N ALA A 334 1.98 -11.48 19.29
CA ALA A 334 2.56 -11.33 17.96
C ALA A 334 3.85 -12.16 17.91
N VAL A 335 3.91 -13.10 16.97
CA VAL A 335 5.07 -13.97 16.76
C VAL A 335 5.75 -13.58 15.47
N LEU A 336 7.03 -13.20 15.56
CA LEU A 336 7.83 -12.79 14.41
C LEU A 336 8.89 -13.86 14.14
N GLY A 337 8.94 -14.31 12.89
CA GLY A 337 10.01 -15.17 12.40
C GLY A 337 11.28 -14.39 12.10
N ASP A 338 12.41 -15.10 12.17
CA ASP A 338 13.67 -14.63 11.60
C ASP A 338 13.56 -14.51 10.06
N ARG A 339 14.67 -14.16 9.42
CA ARG A 339 14.70 -13.98 7.96
C ARG A 339 14.18 -15.20 7.19
N ASP A 340 14.39 -16.42 7.71
CA ASP A 340 14.17 -17.69 7.02
C ASP A 340 12.89 -18.42 7.44
N THR A 341 12.14 -17.86 8.42
CA THR A 341 10.99 -18.53 9.04
C THR A 341 9.67 -17.83 8.72
N VAL A 342 8.68 -18.64 8.37
CA VAL A 342 7.28 -18.22 8.20
C VAL A 342 6.36 -19.10 9.04
N PHE A 343 5.11 -18.68 9.13
CA PHE A 343 4.04 -19.35 9.88
C PHE A 343 2.84 -19.62 8.99
N GLY A 344 2.22 -20.75 9.17
CA GLY A 344 1.02 -21.14 8.43
C GLY A 344 0.43 -22.43 8.93
N GLU A 345 -0.63 -22.88 8.28
CA GLU A 345 -1.31 -24.14 8.55
C GLU A 345 -0.62 -25.26 7.78
N LEU A 346 -0.18 -26.30 8.46
CA LEU A 346 0.55 -27.44 7.92
C LEU A 346 -0.14 -28.77 8.26
N ASP A 347 0.21 -29.83 7.57
CA ASP A 347 -0.14 -31.21 8.00
C ASP A 347 0.71 -31.63 9.19
N ALA A 348 2.00 -31.27 9.21
CA ALA A 348 2.94 -31.49 10.31
C ALA A 348 3.06 -30.27 11.24
N VAL A 349 3.79 -30.39 12.33
CA VAL A 349 4.08 -29.28 13.28
C VAL A 349 5.00 -28.24 12.64
N SER A 350 5.95 -28.71 11.84
CA SER A 350 6.83 -27.86 11.06
C SER A 350 7.28 -28.59 9.80
N GLU A 351 7.68 -27.84 8.79
CA GLU A 351 8.27 -28.40 7.58
C GLU A 351 9.43 -27.55 7.05
N PRO A 352 10.45 -28.14 6.41
CA PRO A 352 11.38 -27.39 5.58
C PRO A 352 10.65 -26.94 4.31
N LEU A 353 10.95 -25.72 3.86
CA LEU A 353 10.40 -25.18 2.62
C LEU A 353 11.39 -25.40 1.46
N PRO A 354 10.90 -25.54 0.22
CA PRO A 354 11.76 -25.71 -0.94
C PRO A 354 12.64 -24.48 -1.19
N PRO A 355 13.82 -24.66 -1.83
CA PRO A 355 14.80 -23.57 -2.03
C PRO A 355 14.26 -22.35 -2.77
N GLU A 356 13.26 -22.54 -3.61
CA GLU A 356 12.61 -21.48 -4.39
C GLU A 356 11.53 -20.73 -3.61
N TYR A 357 11.13 -21.21 -2.42
CA TYR A 357 10.03 -20.58 -1.68
C TYR A 357 10.40 -19.20 -1.17
N ARG A 358 9.61 -18.21 -1.56
CA ARG A 358 9.79 -16.80 -1.22
C ARG A 358 8.52 -16.24 -0.59
N ALA A 359 8.68 -15.49 0.47
CA ALA A 359 7.58 -14.84 1.18
C ALA A 359 8.05 -13.57 1.91
N HIS A 360 7.12 -12.91 2.57
CA HIS A 360 7.32 -11.65 3.27
C HIS A 360 6.50 -11.61 4.57
N GLY A 361 6.29 -10.44 5.14
CA GLY A 361 5.45 -10.25 6.32
C GLY A 361 6.24 -9.95 7.60
N SER A 362 7.57 -10.13 7.60
CA SER A 362 8.44 -9.96 8.78
C SER A 362 9.17 -8.60 8.81
N LEU A 363 10.10 -8.45 9.77
CA LEU A 363 10.98 -7.27 9.85
C LEU A 363 12.02 -7.22 8.72
N HIS A 364 12.25 -8.34 8.04
CA HIS A 364 13.31 -8.53 7.05
C HIS A 364 12.90 -8.12 5.62
N GLU A 365 11.61 -7.82 5.38
CA GLU A 365 11.07 -7.36 4.11
C GLU A 365 10.56 -5.91 4.16
N LEU A 366 11.06 -5.11 5.13
CA LEU A 366 10.60 -3.73 5.34
C LEU A 366 11.23 -2.72 4.39
N ASP A 367 12.43 -2.98 3.88
CA ASP A 367 13.18 -1.97 3.12
C ASP A 367 12.61 -1.79 1.71
N VAL A 368 12.10 -0.58 1.43
CA VAL A 368 11.43 -0.23 0.19
C VAL A 368 11.93 1.09 -0.39
N PRO A 369 11.88 1.30 -1.73
CA PRO A 369 12.20 2.58 -2.32
C PRO A 369 11.08 3.60 -2.06
N LEU A 370 11.46 4.84 -1.78
CA LEU A 370 10.58 6.01 -1.80
C LEU A 370 11.11 6.97 -2.87
N VAL A 371 10.34 7.15 -3.93
CA VAL A 371 10.72 8.01 -5.07
C VAL A 371 9.62 9.04 -5.32
N ILE A 372 10.00 10.31 -5.41
CA ILE A 372 9.12 11.39 -5.82
C ILE A 372 9.78 12.13 -6.97
N PHE A 373 9.12 12.16 -8.10
CA PHE A 373 9.62 12.81 -9.31
C PHE A 373 8.59 13.81 -9.84
N ASN A 374 9.07 14.97 -10.27
CA ASN A 374 8.27 16.05 -10.86
C ASN A 374 7.05 16.45 -10.02
N ALA A 375 7.10 16.29 -8.70
CA ALA A 375 5.99 16.66 -7.79
C ALA A 375 6.38 17.83 -6.90
N HIS A 376 5.46 18.78 -6.74
CA HIS A 376 5.65 19.94 -5.88
C HIS A 376 5.18 19.62 -4.46
N THR A 377 6.13 19.29 -3.60
CA THR A 377 5.88 19.10 -2.16
C THR A 377 6.63 20.12 -1.33
N ARG A 378 6.05 20.49 -0.17
CA ARG A 378 6.73 21.32 0.84
C ARG A 378 7.42 20.48 1.92
N LEU A 379 7.23 19.15 1.86
CA LEU A 379 7.87 18.24 2.79
C LEU A 379 9.36 18.11 2.45
N ARG A 380 10.17 18.00 3.49
CA ARG A 380 11.60 17.80 3.38
C ARG A 380 11.91 16.31 3.16
N PRO A 381 13.08 15.95 2.61
CA PRO A 381 13.45 14.55 2.42
C PRO A 381 13.34 13.68 3.68
N GLU A 382 13.68 14.22 4.85
CA GLU A 382 13.61 13.53 6.15
C GLU A 382 12.19 13.23 6.63
N ASP A 383 11.17 13.88 6.06
CA ASP A 383 9.75 13.62 6.37
C ASP A 383 9.22 12.33 5.71
N PHE A 384 10.03 11.72 4.81
CA PHE A 384 9.72 10.49 4.10
C PHE A 384 10.56 9.32 4.67
N GLN A 385 10.03 8.64 5.67
CA GLN A 385 10.70 7.51 6.33
C GLN A 385 10.00 6.17 6.03
N TYR A 386 8.69 6.21 5.86
CA TYR A 386 7.86 5.05 5.60
C TYR A 386 7.10 5.22 4.28
N ASN A 387 6.73 4.10 3.65
CA ASN A 387 5.92 4.12 2.42
C ASN A 387 4.60 4.89 2.58
N ARG A 388 3.98 4.84 3.78
CA ARG A 388 2.79 5.63 4.10
C ARG A 388 3.01 7.16 3.98
N ASP A 389 4.25 7.63 4.11
CA ASP A 389 4.56 9.06 4.04
C ASP A 389 4.51 9.57 2.60
N LEU A 390 4.62 8.66 1.62
CA LEU A 390 4.79 9.01 0.21
C LEU A 390 3.65 9.88 -0.32
N ALA A 391 2.41 9.52 -0.04
CA ALA A 391 1.22 10.19 -0.56
C ALA A 391 0.39 10.95 0.52
N ARG A 392 0.84 10.97 1.79
CA ARG A 392 0.07 11.56 2.90
C ARG A 392 -0.23 13.06 2.74
N TRP A 393 0.65 13.78 2.06
CA TRP A 393 0.53 15.22 1.81
C TRP A 393 -0.36 15.57 0.62
N LEU A 394 -0.63 14.62 -0.26
CA LEU A 394 -1.53 14.83 -1.39
C LEU A 394 -2.95 15.08 -0.86
N TYR A 395 -3.53 16.22 -1.28
CA TYR A 395 -4.88 16.62 -0.91
C TYR A 395 -5.14 16.73 0.61
N ALA A 396 -4.07 16.84 1.42
CA ALA A 396 -4.18 17.12 2.84
C ALA A 396 -4.89 18.47 3.08
N GLY A 397 -5.64 18.55 4.18
CA GLY A 397 -6.50 19.68 4.54
C GLY A 397 -5.77 20.99 4.84
#